data_8e0e41abd488553901ccf26bd3cdd1b4
#
_entry.id   8e0e41abd488553901ccf26bd3cdd1b4
#
_cell.length_a   1.000
_cell.length_b   1.000
_cell.length_c   1.000
_cell.angle_alpha   90.00
_cell.angle_beta   90.00
_cell.angle_gamma   90.00
#
_symmetry.space_group_name_H-M   'P 1'
#
loop_
_entity.id
_entity.type
_entity.pdbx_description
1 polymer ?
#
loop_
_entity_poly.entity_id
_entity_poly.type
_entity_poly.pdbx_seq_one_letter_code
_entity_poly.pdbx_strand_id
1 'polypeptide(L)'
;EVDIADLLGRDAVPPQQALFEKCIRGKVVMVTGAGGSIGSELCRQIVRQKPARIVLFEASEYALYAIDQELARLAPAVPRVPFLGSVTDYPRLLAVLQGMRVDTVYHAAAYKHVPMVEHNPVAGIVNNAFGTDTCARAAEDAGVPTFVLISTDKAVRPTNVMGATKRLAELALQARHAAGSRTRGRAYGAPITMRRSIKTRRDHNGGAPRRPRRGVYS
;
A
#
# COMPACT_ATOMS: atom_id res chain seq x y z
N GLU A 1 7.06 23.63 19.99
CA GLU A 1 6.23 22.90 19.00
C GLU A 1 6.02 21.50 19.53
N VAL A 2 4.77 21.12 19.71
CA VAL A 2 4.40 19.75 20.12
C VAL A 2 4.38 18.92 18.86
N ASP A 3 5.18 17.84 18.80
CA ASP A 3 5.20 16.92 17.66
C ASP A 3 3.85 16.17 17.57
N ILE A 4 3.34 16.02 16.36
CA ILE A 4 2.13 15.23 16.09
C ILE A 4 2.27 13.79 16.59
N ALA A 5 3.49 13.24 16.65
CA ALA A 5 3.80 11.95 17.21
C ALA A 5 3.51 11.88 18.72
N ASP A 6 3.80 12.95 19.47
CA ASP A 6 3.55 13.05 20.92
C ASP A 6 2.06 13.14 21.23
N LEU A 7 1.29 13.84 20.37
CA LEU A 7 -0.18 13.92 20.49
C LEU A 7 -0.89 12.59 20.19
N LEU A 8 -0.28 11.71 19.41
CA LEU A 8 -0.88 10.44 18.99
C LEU A 8 -0.42 9.25 19.84
N GLY A 9 0.50 9.45 20.78
CA GLY A 9 1.03 8.39 21.66
C GLY A 9 1.60 7.21 20.84
N ARG A 10 2.28 7.50 19.72
CA ARG A 10 2.84 6.50 18.82
C ARG A 10 4.36 6.52 18.93
N ASP A 11 4.92 5.42 19.39
CA ASP A 11 6.35 5.19 19.22
C ASP A 11 6.68 5.10 17.73
N ALA A 12 7.61 5.91 17.25
CA ALA A 12 8.14 5.81 15.90
C ALA A 12 8.87 4.47 15.76
N VAL A 13 8.29 3.53 15.02
CA VAL A 13 9.00 2.29 14.67
C VAL A 13 10.00 2.61 13.57
N PRO A 14 11.32 2.55 13.83
CA PRO A 14 12.31 2.84 12.81
C PRO A 14 12.15 1.89 11.63
N PRO A 15 12.22 2.40 10.37
CA PRO A 15 12.16 1.55 9.20
C PRO A 15 13.29 0.52 9.24
N GLN A 16 12.98 -0.73 8.94
CA GLN A 16 14.05 -1.74 8.75
C GLN A 16 14.79 -1.42 7.45
N GLN A 17 15.86 -0.66 7.58
CA GLN A 17 16.60 -0.06 6.47
C GLN A 17 17.09 -1.10 5.45
N ALA A 18 17.54 -2.27 5.94
CA ALA A 18 17.99 -3.37 5.10
C ALA A 18 16.89 -3.95 4.17
N LEU A 19 15.62 -3.95 4.59
CA LEU A 19 14.51 -4.38 3.73
C LEU A 19 14.17 -3.34 2.67
N PHE A 20 14.27 -2.05 3.01
CA PHE A 20 14.07 -0.97 2.04
C PHE A 20 15.17 -0.99 0.98
N GLU A 21 16.43 -1.12 1.39
CA GLU A 21 17.56 -1.17 0.47
C GLU A 21 17.44 -2.32 -0.53
N LYS A 22 17.09 -3.51 -0.05
CA LYS A 22 16.97 -4.70 -0.91
C LYS A 22 15.93 -4.58 -2.00
N CYS A 23 14.83 -3.87 -1.76
CA CYS A 23 13.71 -3.74 -2.70
C CYS A 23 13.74 -2.45 -3.54
N ILE A 24 14.62 -1.49 -3.21
CA ILE A 24 14.58 -0.15 -3.80
C ILE A 24 15.93 0.25 -4.44
N ARG A 25 17.05 0.07 -3.73
CA ARG A 25 18.35 0.58 -4.21
C ARG A 25 18.74 -0.05 -5.53
N GLY A 26 19.01 0.79 -6.54
CA GLY A 26 19.38 0.35 -7.88
C GLY A 26 18.28 -0.39 -8.65
N LYS A 27 17.03 -0.35 -8.16
CA LYS A 27 15.87 -1.01 -8.78
C LYS A 27 14.97 -0.02 -9.51
N VAL A 28 14.22 -0.52 -10.48
CA VAL A 28 13.10 0.21 -11.07
C VAL A 28 11.87 -0.02 -10.20
N VAL A 29 11.40 1.03 -9.54
CA VAL A 29 10.33 0.96 -8.56
C VAL A 29 9.10 1.69 -9.08
N MET A 30 7.96 1.01 -9.11
CA MET A 30 6.67 1.62 -9.45
C MET A 30 5.83 1.84 -8.20
N VAL A 31 5.21 3.02 -8.10
CA VAL A 31 4.22 3.35 -7.07
C VAL A 31 2.89 3.63 -7.75
N THR A 32 1.85 2.86 -7.40
CA THR A 32 0.48 3.16 -7.84
C THR A 32 -0.24 4.01 -6.79
N GLY A 33 -1.10 4.92 -7.24
CA GLY A 33 -1.65 5.95 -6.36
C GLY A 33 -0.56 6.90 -5.87
N ALA A 34 0.40 7.20 -6.75
CA ALA A 34 1.62 7.94 -6.43
C ALA A 34 1.37 9.35 -5.90
N GLY A 35 0.29 10.00 -6.36
CA GLY A 35 -0.10 11.34 -5.91
C GLY A 35 -0.97 11.37 -4.65
N GLY A 36 -1.44 10.21 -4.18
CA GLY A 36 -2.21 10.10 -2.94
C GLY A 36 -1.35 10.38 -1.70
N SER A 37 -2.00 10.60 -0.54
CA SER A 37 -1.29 10.95 0.71
C SER A 37 -0.23 9.92 1.11
N ILE A 38 -0.52 8.61 0.99
CA ILE A 38 0.43 7.55 1.32
C ILE A 38 1.40 7.32 0.17
N GLY A 39 0.90 7.33 -1.08
CA GLY A 39 1.73 7.12 -2.27
C GLY A 39 2.80 8.20 -2.42
N SER A 40 2.47 9.47 -2.20
CA SER A 40 3.43 10.57 -2.28
C SER A 40 4.51 10.47 -1.20
N GLU A 41 4.15 10.10 0.03
CA GLU A 41 5.14 9.87 1.09
C GLU A 41 6.05 8.68 0.78
N LEU A 42 5.50 7.59 0.25
CA LEU A 42 6.31 6.47 -0.24
C LEU A 42 7.28 6.91 -1.33
N CYS A 43 6.83 7.72 -2.29
CA CYS A 43 7.69 8.24 -3.35
C CYS A 43 8.87 9.06 -2.78
N ARG A 44 8.62 9.93 -1.77
CA ARG A 44 9.67 10.70 -1.09
C ARG A 44 10.71 9.78 -0.42
N GLN A 45 10.24 8.76 0.28
CA GLN A 45 11.12 7.80 0.95
C GLN A 45 11.91 6.94 -0.05
N ILE A 46 11.25 6.49 -1.14
CA ILE A 46 11.87 5.68 -2.18
C ILE A 46 13.01 6.43 -2.87
N VAL A 47 12.81 7.69 -3.27
CA VAL A 47 13.87 8.44 -3.99
C VAL A 47 15.12 8.68 -3.12
N ARG A 48 14.96 8.80 -1.80
CA ARG A 48 16.09 8.89 -0.85
C ARG A 48 16.95 7.62 -0.82
N GLN A 49 16.38 6.47 -1.18
CA GLN A 49 17.10 5.19 -1.25
C GLN A 49 17.80 4.94 -2.60
N LYS A 50 17.85 5.96 -3.47
CA LYS A 50 18.54 5.93 -4.76
C LYS A 50 18.11 4.74 -5.65
N PRO A 51 16.83 4.64 -6.04
CA PRO A 51 16.39 3.67 -7.05
C PRO A 51 17.07 3.98 -8.39
N ALA A 52 17.16 3.00 -9.28
CA ALA A 52 17.60 3.25 -10.66
C ALA A 52 16.58 4.13 -11.40
N ARG A 53 15.30 3.98 -11.09
CA ARG A 53 14.19 4.79 -11.63
C ARG A 53 12.96 4.66 -10.73
N ILE A 54 12.16 5.72 -10.66
CA ILE A 54 10.83 5.66 -10.08
C ILE A 54 9.77 5.85 -11.17
N VAL A 55 8.76 4.99 -11.18
CA VAL A 55 7.59 5.04 -12.06
C VAL A 55 6.40 5.45 -11.23
N LEU A 56 5.80 6.59 -11.57
CA LEU A 56 4.66 7.17 -10.87
C LEU A 56 3.39 6.82 -11.65
N PHE A 57 2.53 5.97 -11.09
CA PHE A 57 1.28 5.57 -11.74
C PHE A 57 0.09 6.11 -10.93
N GLU A 58 -0.69 7.02 -11.53
CA GLU A 58 -1.74 7.75 -10.83
C GLU A 58 -2.94 8.00 -11.78
N ALA A 59 -4.15 7.95 -11.23
CA ALA A 59 -5.38 8.20 -11.99
C ALA A 59 -5.75 9.69 -12.06
N SER A 60 -5.29 10.50 -11.10
CA SER A 60 -5.50 11.94 -11.07
C SER A 60 -4.33 12.66 -11.73
N GLU A 61 -4.60 13.38 -12.84
CA GLU A 61 -3.59 14.18 -13.52
C GLU A 61 -2.96 15.22 -12.60
N TYR A 62 -3.78 15.95 -11.85
CA TYR A 62 -3.32 16.98 -10.92
C TYR A 62 -2.37 16.39 -9.85
N ALA A 63 -2.77 15.28 -9.25
CA ALA A 63 -1.97 14.62 -8.20
C ALA A 63 -0.65 14.05 -8.77
N LEU A 64 -0.69 13.50 -10.00
CA LEU A 64 0.49 13.02 -10.70
C LEU A 64 1.47 14.15 -11.01
N TYR A 65 0.98 15.26 -11.55
CA TYR A 65 1.78 16.45 -11.83
C TYR A 65 2.43 17.00 -10.55
N ALA A 66 1.65 17.14 -9.47
CA ALA A 66 2.14 17.69 -8.22
C ALA A 66 3.30 16.87 -7.65
N ILE A 67 3.17 15.54 -7.58
CA ILE A 67 4.23 14.67 -7.05
C ILE A 67 5.45 14.62 -7.99
N ASP A 68 5.26 14.62 -9.31
CA ASP A 68 6.38 14.65 -10.26
C ASP A 68 7.21 15.93 -10.08
N GLN A 69 6.59 17.10 -10.00
CA GLN A 69 7.27 18.36 -9.76
C GLN A 69 7.98 18.42 -8.39
N GLU A 70 7.37 17.85 -7.38
CA GLU A 70 7.99 17.76 -6.06
C GLU A 70 9.25 16.90 -6.08
N LEU A 71 9.18 15.71 -6.66
CA LEU A 71 10.31 14.80 -6.77
C LEU A 71 11.42 15.33 -7.68
N ALA A 72 11.07 16.15 -8.70
CA ALA A 72 12.04 16.85 -9.53
C ALA A 72 12.98 17.73 -8.70
N ARG A 73 12.42 18.40 -7.70
CA ARG A 73 13.19 19.27 -6.78
C ARG A 73 13.89 18.48 -5.70
N LEU A 74 13.24 17.47 -5.14
CA LEU A 74 13.75 16.70 -4.01
C LEU A 74 14.92 15.78 -4.41
N ALA A 75 14.85 15.15 -5.57
CA ALA A 75 15.83 14.16 -6.03
C ALA A 75 16.06 14.27 -7.56
N PRO A 76 16.65 15.38 -8.04
CA PRO A 76 16.82 15.64 -9.47
C PRO A 76 17.64 14.57 -10.20
N ALA A 77 18.52 13.88 -9.50
CA ALA A 77 19.38 12.83 -10.05
C ALA A 77 18.64 11.48 -10.23
N VAL A 78 17.44 11.29 -9.65
CA VAL A 78 16.67 10.06 -9.78
C VAL A 78 15.76 10.16 -11.01
N PRO A 79 15.95 9.32 -12.04
CA PRO A 79 15.06 9.28 -13.18
C PRO A 79 13.63 8.93 -12.73
N ARG A 80 12.65 9.73 -13.15
CA ARG A 80 11.23 9.52 -12.86
C ARG A 80 10.42 9.52 -14.15
N VAL A 81 9.39 8.67 -14.19
CA VAL A 81 8.50 8.55 -15.34
C VAL A 81 7.05 8.56 -14.86
N PRO A 82 6.30 9.63 -15.12
CA PRO A 82 4.89 9.71 -14.76
C PRO A 82 4.02 8.99 -15.80
N PHE A 83 3.07 8.19 -15.33
CA PHE A 83 2.03 7.54 -16.12
C PHE A 83 0.65 7.83 -15.57
N LEU A 84 -0.19 8.44 -16.37
CA LEU A 84 -1.60 8.62 -16.06
C LEU A 84 -2.36 7.33 -16.39
N GLY A 85 -3.08 6.77 -15.42
CA GLY A 85 -3.85 5.55 -15.63
C GLY A 85 -4.54 5.02 -14.39
N SER A 86 -5.56 4.19 -14.61
CA SER A 86 -6.30 3.51 -13.55
C SER A 86 -5.69 2.13 -13.24
N VAL A 87 -5.69 1.73 -11.97
CA VAL A 87 -5.27 0.38 -11.55
C VAL A 87 -6.24 -0.72 -11.97
N THR A 88 -7.39 -0.36 -12.52
CA THR A 88 -8.34 -1.29 -13.13
C THR A 88 -8.05 -1.57 -14.61
N ASP A 89 -7.13 -0.80 -15.22
CA ASP A 89 -6.74 -0.94 -16.63
C ASP A 89 -5.57 -1.92 -16.77
N TYR A 90 -5.90 -3.18 -16.94
CA TYR A 90 -4.90 -4.25 -17.09
C TYR A 90 -3.95 -4.06 -18.28
N PRO A 91 -4.42 -3.78 -19.51
CA PRO A 91 -3.52 -3.62 -20.66
C PRO A 91 -2.48 -2.52 -20.44
N ARG A 92 -2.92 -1.39 -19.88
CA ARG A 92 -2.02 -0.26 -19.59
C ARG A 92 -1.02 -0.59 -18.48
N LEU A 93 -1.47 -1.24 -17.42
CA LEU A 93 -0.56 -1.70 -16.35
C LEU A 93 0.52 -2.64 -16.90
N LEU A 94 0.10 -3.65 -17.67
CA LEU A 94 1.02 -4.63 -18.25
C LEU A 94 2.05 -3.96 -19.16
N ALA A 95 1.60 -3.07 -20.05
CA ALA A 95 2.49 -2.33 -20.96
C ALA A 95 3.51 -1.47 -20.19
N VAL A 96 3.10 -0.77 -19.15
CA VAL A 96 4.00 0.04 -18.31
C VAL A 96 4.99 -0.84 -17.56
N LEU A 97 4.53 -1.91 -16.91
CA LEU A 97 5.39 -2.81 -16.13
C LEU A 97 6.46 -3.46 -16.98
N GLN A 98 6.09 -3.96 -18.17
CA GLN A 98 7.02 -4.58 -19.11
C GLN A 98 7.95 -3.54 -19.77
N GLY A 99 7.40 -2.44 -20.28
CA GLY A 99 8.17 -1.39 -20.95
C GLY A 99 9.21 -0.72 -20.05
N MET A 100 8.88 -0.56 -18.76
CA MET A 100 9.80 0.01 -17.78
C MET A 100 10.69 -1.04 -17.10
N ARG A 101 10.47 -2.33 -17.30
CA ARG A 101 11.16 -3.44 -16.62
C ARG A 101 11.14 -3.26 -15.10
N VAL A 102 9.93 -3.12 -14.55
CA VAL A 102 9.75 -2.84 -13.12
C VAL A 102 10.20 -4.01 -12.26
N ASP A 103 11.04 -3.74 -11.26
CA ASP A 103 11.52 -4.72 -10.27
C ASP A 103 10.62 -4.81 -9.04
N THR A 104 10.05 -3.66 -8.62
CA THR A 104 9.26 -3.59 -7.39
C THR A 104 8.04 -2.70 -7.60
N VAL A 105 6.86 -3.20 -7.23
CA VAL A 105 5.62 -2.44 -7.18
C VAL A 105 5.22 -2.17 -5.74
N TYR A 106 5.00 -0.90 -5.39
CA TYR A 106 4.31 -0.46 -4.19
C TYR A 106 2.89 -0.03 -4.56
N HIS A 107 1.91 -0.86 -4.22
CA HIS A 107 0.51 -0.60 -4.56
C HIS A 107 -0.19 0.16 -3.43
N ALA A 108 -0.30 1.49 -3.60
CA ALA A 108 -0.95 2.40 -2.65
C ALA A 108 -2.27 3.00 -3.18
N ALA A 109 -2.65 2.69 -4.42
CA ALA A 109 -3.92 3.14 -4.99
C ALA A 109 -5.11 2.52 -4.24
N ALA A 110 -5.92 3.36 -3.62
CA ALA A 110 -7.16 2.95 -2.96
C ALA A 110 -8.04 4.15 -2.63
N TYR A 111 -9.35 3.98 -2.66
CA TYR A 111 -10.29 4.89 -2.02
C TYR A 111 -10.30 4.59 -0.52
N LYS A 112 -9.97 5.59 0.30
CA LYS A 112 -9.71 5.42 1.74
C LYS A 112 -10.71 6.12 2.66
N HIS A 113 -11.47 7.07 2.14
CA HIS A 113 -12.42 7.84 2.93
C HIS A 113 -13.68 7.03 3.17
N VAL A 114 -13.88 6.56 4.40
CA VAL A 114 -14.97 5.67 4.79
C VAL A 114 -16.34 6.21 4.35
N PRO A 115 -16.75 7.47 4.67
CA PRO A 115 -18.06 7.96 4.26
C PRO A 115 -18.26 7.96 2.74
N MET A 116 -17.22 8.30 1.97
CA MET A 116 -17.30 8.29 0.52
C MET A 116 -17.49 6.89 -0.05
N VAL A 117 -16.81 5.89 0.52
CA VAL A 117 -16.91 4.50 0.07
C VAL A 117 -18.24 3.87 0.50
N GLU A 118 -18.78 4.25 1.67
CA GLU A 118 -20.12 3.83 2.10
C GLU A 118 -21.21 4.31 1.14
N HIS A 119 -21.10 5.54 0.66
CA HIS A 119 -22.03 6.07 -0.36
C HIS A 119 -21.80 5.53 -1.77
N ASN A 120 -20.61 4.96 -2.03
CA ASN A 120 -20.20 4.45 -3.36
C ASN A 120 -19.56 3.07 -3.27
N PRO A 121 -20.27 2.05 -2.73
CA PRO A 121 -19.66 0.75 -2.42
C PRO A 121 -19.13 0.03 -3.66
N VAL A 122 -19.83 0.10 -4.78
CA VAL A 122 -19.40 -0.53 -6.04
C VAL A 122 -18.09 0.07 -6.53
N ALA A 123 -17.97 1.39 -6.55
CA ALA A 123 -16.74 2.06 -6.93
C ALA A 123 -15.58 1.70 -5.98
N GLY A 124 -15.86 1.58 -4.68
CA GLY A 124 -14.90 1.13 -3.67
C GLY A 124 -14.40 -0.29 -3.93
N ILE A 125 -15.31 -1.23 -4.21
CA ILE A 125 -14.98 -2.62 -4.52
C ILE A 125 -14.15 -2.70 -5.82
N VAL A 126 -14.61 -2.05 -6.87
CA VAL A 126 -13.94 -2.07 -8.19
C VAL A 126 -12.52 -1.51 -8.08
N ASN A 127 -12.36 -0.36 -7.45
CA ASN A 127 -11.04 0.26 -7.34
C ASN A 127 -10.12 -0.49 -6.35
N ASN A 128 -10.61 -0.81 -5.14
CA ASN A 128 -9.75 -1.32 -4.08
C ASN A 128 -9.50 -2.82 -4.19
N ALA A 129 -10.51 -3.63 -4.50
CA ALA A 129 -10.37 -5.07 -4.57
C ALA A 129 -9.99 -5.53 -5.99
N PHE A 130 -10.80 -5.21 -7.00
CA PHE A 130 -10.50 -5.63 -8.36
C PHE A 130 -9.30 -4.88 -8.95
N GLY A 131 -9.11 -3.59 -8.64
CA GLY A 131 -7.93 -2.85 -9.04
C GLY A 131 -6.65 -3.44 -8.46
N THR A 132 -6.66 -3.89 -7.19
CA THR A 132 -5.52 -4.59 -6.58
C THR A 132 -5.26 -5.92 -7.28
N ASP A 133 -6.30 -6.73 -7.52
CA ASP A 133 -6.17 -8.01 -8.21
C ASP A 133 -5.64 -7.83 -9.64
N THR A 134 -6.17 -6.85 -10.37
CA THR A 134 -5.74 -6.49 -11.73
C THR A 134 -4.27 -6.07 -11.76
N CYS A 135 -3.86 -5.21 -10.82
CA CYS A 135 -2.48 -4.75 -10.73
C CYS A 135 -1.52 -5.91 -10.37
N ALA A 136 -1.92 -6.79 -9.46
CA ALA A 136 -1.13 -7.96 -9.09
C ALA A 136 -0.98 -8.94 -10.26
N ARG A 137 -2.07 -9.21 -10.99
CA ARG A 137 -2.04 -10.04 -12.19
C ARG A 137 -1.11 -9.47 -13.27
N ALA A 138 -1.22 -8.17 -13.54
CA ALA A 138 -0.32 -7.52 -14.49
C ALA A 138 1.15 -7.60 -14.06
N ALA A 139 1.42 -7.48 -12.75
CA ALA A 139 2.78 -7.64 -12.21
C ALA A 139 3.30 -9.07 -12.34
N GLU A 140 2.46 -10.08 -12.09
CA GLU A 140 2.79 -11.50 -12.31
C GLU A 140 3.12 -11.76 -13.78
N ASP A 141 2.26 -11.31 -14.70
CA ASP A 141 2.42 -11.53 -16.15
C ASP A 141 3.61 -10.75 -16.74
N ALA A 142 3.97 -9.61 -16.13
CA ALA A 142 5.18 -8.87 -16.43
C ALA A 142 6.46 -9.46 -15.81
N GLY A 143 6.35 -10.47 -14.95
CA GLY A 143 7.48 -11.06 -14.24
C GLY A 143 8.08 -10.19 -13.14
N VAL A 144 7.32 -9.27 -12.55
CA VAL A 144 7.78 -8.38 -11.47
C VAL A 144 8.15 -9.20 -10.23
N PRO A 145 9.40 -9.12 -9.73
CA PRO A 145 9.87 -9.94 -8.61
C PRO A 145 9.22 -9.59 -7.28
N THR A 146 8.84 -8.33 -7.07
CA THR A 146 8.35 -7.87 -5.76
C THR A 146 7.10 -7.02 -5.90
N PHE A 147 6.03 -7.43 -5.20
CA PHE A 147 4.78 -6.68 -5.11
C PHE A 147 4.43 -6.42 -3.64
N VAL A 148 4.25 -5.16 -3.26
CA VAL A 148 3.95 -4.72 -1.89
C VAL A 148 2.59 -4.04 -1.87
N LEU A 149 1.60 -4.64 -1.21
CA LEU A 149 0.30 -4.00 -0.97
C LEU A 149 0.36 -3.12 0.28
N ILE A 150 -0.04 -1.87 0.13
CA ILE A 150 -0.29 -0.98 1.26
C ILE A 150 -1.71 -1.22 1.76
N SER A 151 -1.85 -1.76 2.95
CA SER A 151 -3.13 -2.03 3.59
C SER A 151 -3.33 -1.21 4.87
N THR A 152 -4.41 -1.46 5.60
CA THR A 152 -4.84 -0.68 6.76
C THR A 152 -5.26 -1.60 7.90
N ASP A 153 -5.24 -1.08 9.12
CA ASP A 153 -5.81 -1.74 10.31
C ASP A 153 -7.31 -2.01 10.18
N LYS A 154 -8.04 -1.18 9.40
CA LYS A 154 -9.47 -1.35 9.11
C LYS A 154 -9.81 -2.61 8.30
N ALA A 155 -8.81 -3.24 7.68
CA ALA A 155 -8.96 -4.55 7.03
C ALA A 155 -8.96 -5.73 8.01
N VAL A 156 -8.58 -5.50 9.28
CA VAL A 156 -8.60 -6.52 10.35
C VAL A 156 -9.96 -6.47 11.04
N ARG A 157 -10.87 -7.38 10.78
CA ARG A 157 -12.26 -7.35 11.28
C ARG A 157 -12.99 -6.09 10.78
N PRO A 158 -13.24 -5.98 9.48
CA PRO A 158 -13.81 -4.78 8.90
C PRO A 158 -15.22 -4.51 9.42
N THR A 159 -15.47 -3.28 9.86
CA THR A 159 -16.77 -2.80 10.33
C THR A 159 -17.42 -1.84 9.33
N ASN A 160 -16.80 -1.65 8.18
CA ASN A 160 -17.26 -0.74 7.12
C ASN A 160 -16.84 -1.27 5.74
N VAL A 161 -17.51 -0.79 4.68
CA VAL A 161 -17.29 -1.23 3.31
C VAL A 161 -15.85 -0.99 2.87
N MET A 162 -15.26 0.17 3.18
CA MET A 162 -13.87 0.48 2.82
C MET A 162 -12.90 -0.55 3.42
N GLY A 163 -13.03 -0.89 4.70
CA GLY A 163 -12.23 -1.92 5.35
C GLY A 163 -12.44 -3.29 4.72
N ALA A 164 -13.68 -3.65 4.39
CA ALA A 164 -14.02 -4.91 3.71
C ALA A 164 -13.37 -5.00 2.32
N THR A 165 -13.38 -3.92 1.53
CA THR A 165 -12.70 -3.89 0.22
C THR A 165 -11.18 -4.09 0.34
N LYS A 166 -10.55 -3.52 1.36
CA LYS A 166 -9.12 -3.73 1.62
C LYS A 166 -8.83 -5.15 2.09
N ARG A 167 -9.71 -5.74 2.90
CA ARG A 167 -9.59 -7.15 3.29
C ARG A 167 -9.72 -8.08 2.11
N LEU A 168 -10.67 -7.82 1.21
CA LEU A 168 -10.83 -8.60 -0.02
C LEU A 168 -9.58 -8.51 -0.91
N ALA A 169 -8.98 -7.33 -1.04
CA ALA A 169 -7.70 -7.16 -1.74
C ALA A 169 -6.57 -8.00 -1.12
N GLU A 170 -6.46 -8.05 0.22
CA GLU A 170 -5.49 -8.92 0.90
C GLU A 170 -5.72 -10.40 0.57
N LEU A 171 -6.98 -10.85 0.61
CA LEU A 171 -7.34 -12.24 0.34
C LEU A 171 -7.07 -12.62 -1.12
N ALA A 172 -7.34 -11.73 -2.08
CA ALA A 172 -7.04 -11.95 -3.49
C ALA A 172 -5.54 -12.17 -3.72
N LEU A 173 -4.68 -11.36 -3.10
CA LEU A 173 -3.23 -11.55 -3.18
C LEU A 173 -2.75 -12.84 -2.51
N GLN A 174 -3.33 -13.22 -1.38
CA GLN A 174 -3.02 -14.50 -0.72
C GLN A 174 -3.38 -15.68 -1.61
N ALA A 175 -4.56 -15.64 -2.25
CA ALA A 175 -5.00 -16.69 -3.17
C ALA A 175 -4.07 -16.81 -4.39
N ARG A 176 -3.65 -15.69 -4.99
CA ARG A 176 -2.67 -15.67 -6.10
C ARG A 176 -1.34 -16.28 -5.69
N HIS A 177 -0.82 -15.88 -4.54
CA HIS A 177 0.44 -16.43 -4.04
C HIS A 177 0.35 -17.95 -3.83
N ALA A 178 -0.73 -18.45 -3.25
CA ALA A 178 -0.95 -19.88 -3.06
C ALA A 178 -1.09 -20.64 -4.38
N ALA A 179 -1.75 -20.07 -5.39
CA ALA A 179 -1.89 -20.65 -6.72
C ALA A 179 -0.55 -20.66 -7.48
N GLY A 180 0.21 -19.58 -7.45
CA GLY A 180 1.53 -19.48 -8.08
C GLY A 180 2.56 -20.46 -7.49
N SER A 181 2.48 -20.75 -6.20
CA SER A 181 3.32 -21.75 -5.54
C SER A 181 3.01 -23.19 -5.98
N ARG A 182 1.78 -23.46 -6.42
CA ARG A 182 1.37 -24.81 -6.88
C ARG A 182 1.71 -25.09 -8.35
N THR A 183 1.73 -24.07 -9.20
CA THR A 183 1.88 -24.24 -10.65
C THR A 183 3.31 -24.11 -11.17
N ARG A 184 4.21 -23.54 -10.40
CA ARG A 184 5.61 -23.35 -10.79
C ARG A 184 6.51 -24.06 -9.77
N GLY A 185 6.91 -25.26 -10.06
CA GLY A 185 7.94 -26.02 -9.33
C GLY A 185 9.34 -25.37 -9.36
N ARG A 186 9.41 -24.07 -9.56
CA ARG A 186 10.54 -23.19 -9.34
C ARG A 186 10.06 -22.02 -8.49
N ALA A 187 10.64 -21.89 -7.33
CA ALA A 187 10.48 -20.76 -6.45
C ALA A 187 10.80 -19.46 -7.20
N TYR A 188 9.79 -18.78 -7.71
CA TYR A 188 9.90 -17.35 -7.93
C TYR A 188 9.78 -16.72 -6.54
N GLY A 189 10.95 -16.58 -5.93
CA GLY A 189 11.04 -16.03 -4.61
C GLY A 189 10.95 -14.52 -4.65
N ALA A 190 9.89 -14.02 -4.14
CA ALA A 190 9.89 -12.98 -3.11
C ALA A 190 8.49 -13.00 -2.52
N PRO A 191 8.33 -13.05 -1.20
CA PRO A 191 7.02 -13.07 -0.61
C PRO A 191 6.28 -11.79 -0.99
N ILE A 192 5.01 -11.94 -1.40
CA ILE A 192 4.07 -10.81 -1.43
C ILE A 192 4.05 -10.25 -0.01
N THR A 193 4.79 -9.20 0.23
CA THR A 193 4.91 -8.61 1.56
C THR A 193 3.71 -7.72 1.78
N MET A 194 2.72 -8.23 2.50
CA MET A 194 1.65 -7.41 3.02
C MET A 194 2.20 -6.60 4.19
N ARG A 195 2.52 -5.33 3.97
CA ARG A 195 2.71 -4.41 5.08
C ARG A 195 1.35 -3.82 5.45
N ARG A 196 0.80 -4.31 6.54
CA ARG A 196 -0.23 -3.59 7.28
C ARG A 196 0.42 -2.34 7.84
N SER A 197 -0.22 -1.19 7.68
CA SER A 197 0.08 -0.04 8.53
C SER A 197 -0.30 -0.45 9.95
N ILE A 198 0.69 -0.87 10.73
CA ILE A 198 0.46 -1.32 12.10
C ILE A 198 0.18 -0.07 12.93
N LYS A 199 -1.09 0.23 13.13
CA LYS A 199 -1.51 0.95 14.32
C LYS A 199 -1.41 -0.06 15.46
N THR A 200 -0.28 -0.11 16.15
CA THR A 200 -0.20 -0.77 17.44
C THR A 200 -0.96 0.09 18.45
N ARG A 201 -2.26 -0.12 18.55
CA ARG A 201 -3.00 0.24 19.73
C ARG A 201 -2.64 -0.83 20.77
N ARG A 202 -1.74 -0.53 21.66
CA ARG A 202 -1.71 -1.23 22.95
C ARG A 202 -2.96 -0.81 23.69
N ASP A 203 -3.95 -1.68 23.75
CA ASP A 203 -5.03 -1.58 24.72
C ASP A 203 -4.42 -1.80 26.12
N HIS A 204 -3.94 -0.71 26.72
CA HIS A 204 -3.71 -0.64 28.15
C HIS A 204 -5.06 -0.32 28.82
N ASN A 205 -5.92 -1.32 28.91
CA ASN A 205 -6.97 -1.36 29.91
C ASN A 205 -6.79 -2.63 30.76
N GLY A 206 -5.74 -2.61 31.56
CA GLY A 206 -5.63 -3.42 32.76
C GLY A 206 -6.54 -2.85 33.85
N GLY A 207 -7.84 -2.80 33.59
CA GLY A 207 -8.86 -2.57 34.60
C GLY A 207 -9.18 -3.88 35.30
N ALA A 208 -8.66 -4.07 36.51
CA ALA A 208 -9.08 -5.16 37.39
C ALA A 208 -10.60 -5.15 37.58
N PRO A 209 -11.27 -6.31 37.58
CA PRO A 209 -12.71 -6.36 37.78
C PRO A 209 -13.05 -5.86 39.18
N ARG A 210 -13.77 -4.74 39.24
CA ARG A 210 -14.36 -4.28 40.50
C ARG A 210 -15.41 -5.29 40.94
N ARG A 211 -15.20 -5.91 42.09
CA ARG A 211 -16.19 -6.74 42.80
C ARG A 211 -17.46 -5.93 43.05
N PRO A 212 -18.64 -6.51 42.86
CA PRO A 212 -19.89 -5.84 43.21
C PRO A 212 -19.98 -5.70 44.73
N ARG A 213 -20.24 -4.47 45.20
CA ARG A 213 -20.59 -4.21 46.61
C ARG A 213 -21.97 -4.81 46.88
N ARG A 214 -22.04 -5.69 47.85
CA ARG A 214 -23.28 -6.18 48.41
C ARG A 214 -24.00 -4.97 49.08
N GLY A 215 -25.13 -4.62 48.55
CA GLY A 215 -26.07 -3.72 49.24
C GLY A 215 -26.76 -4.49 50.33
N VAL A 216 -26.68 -3.97 51.57
CA VAL A 216 -27.51 -4.37 52.71
C VAL A 216 -28.77 -3.52 52.63
N TYR A 217 -29.92 -4.15 52.52
CA TYR A 217 -31.20 -3.53 52.75
C TYR A 217 -31.59 -3.82 54.20
N SER A 218 -31.85 -2.79 54.94
CA SER A 218 -32.71 -2.74 56.11
C SER A 218 -33.77 -1.67 55.90
#